data_c2a553874a59e2a5f02991129b22775c
#
_entry.id   c2a553874a59e2a5f02991129b22775c
#
_cell.length_a   1.000
_cell.length_b   1.000
_cell.length_c   1.000
_cell.angle_alpha   90.00
_cell.angle_beta   90.00
_cell.angle_gamma   90.00
#
_symmetry.space_group_name_H-M   'P 1'
#
loop_
_entity.id
_entity.type
_entity.pdbx_description
1 polymer ?
#
loop_
_entity_poly.entity_id
_entity_poly.type
_entity_poly.pdbx_seq_one_letter_code
_entity_poly.pdbx_strand_id
1 'polypeptide(L)'
;MKAVFRFAALGALLAGAQPASSQTKAAITPADLRSRLYLYADDSMMGRAAGTEYNLKATAYLAAEARRMGLVPAGDSGRYFQVVPLVKRELDVRSSLAVDGATLRQWEDYAPRDPRRATKPFDGAQAVYAGTLGDSAMLSPDHAAGKFVVIGIRFGPNLPPSAQVNRGAILARYRGAAGIAVVSLDSMPAGLVAFFRQPSYALRDGAQPTDTVGIPAYVYVTTAAARTLLGAPLEGLQAGAAGKTVQGSLGFSESPAPARNVVAILPGSDPALRSQYVAIGSHNDHVGFDRTPVDHDSLRAYNGAERRLELAAPGQQVTPEQRAQIKINLDSLRRGRAPRPDSIFNGADDDGSGTTSVLEIAEAFAGTRTRPKRSLIFVWHTAEELGLFGAQYFTDHPTVPRDSIVAQLNMDMVGRGRAEDEVLGGPAYLQLIGTRRLSTELGDLIETVNKARRQPFAFDYQFDASGHPEQFYCRSDHYMYARYGIPVAFFSTGSHRDYHQVTDEPQYIDYDKLTNVSQFVHDVALAVANLNHRVVVDKPKPDPRGNCVQ
;
A
#
# COMPACT_ATOMS: atom_id res chain seq x y z
N MET A 1 39.57 65.03 -26.34
CA MET A 1 40.17 63.88 -25.66
C MET A 1 39.02 63.13 -24.94
N LYS A 2 38.59 62.01 -25.49
CA LYS A 2 37.55 61.17 -24.91
C LYS A 2 38.21 59.93 -24.29
N ALA A 3 38.13 59.77 -22.98
CA ALA A 3 38.61 58.58 -22.25
C ALA A 3 37.55 57.50 -22.28
N VAL A 4 37.91 56.32 -22.81
CA VAL A 4 37.08 55.13 -22.83
C VAL A 4 37.49 54.26 -21.66
N PHE A 5 36.59 54.09 -20.66
CA PHE A 5 36.74 53.12 -19.59
C PHE A 5 36.21 51.76 -20.07
N ARG A 6 37.09 50.76 -20.13
CA ARG A 6 36.71 49.34 -20.31
C ARG A 6 36.48 48.71 -18.93
N PHE A 7 35.26 48.31 -18.66
CA PHE A 7 34.95 47.42 -17.54
C PHE A 7 35.17 45.96 -17.96
N ALA A 8 36.12 45.30 -17.35
CA ALA A 8 36.29 43.86 -17.45
C ALA A 8 35.42 43.21 -16.36
N ALA A 9 34.36 42.49 -16.78
CA ALA A 9 33.55 41.68 -15.89
C ALA A 9 34.24 40.33 -15.66
N LEU A 10 34.72 40.11 -14.45
CA LEU A 10 35.25 38.81 -13.99
C LEU A 10 34.04 37.96 -13.54
N GLY A 11 33.57 37.08 -14.42
CA GLY A 11 32.57 36.07 -14.08
C GLY A 11 33.20 34.92 -13.29
N ALA A 12 33.06 34.91 -11.99
CA ALA A 12 33.40 33.75 -11.17
C ALA A 12 32.35 32.64 -11.39
N LEU A 13 32.73 31.59 -12.12
CA LEU A 13 31.99 30.31 -12.16
C LEU A 13 32.13 29.65 -10.79
N LEU A 14 31.12 29.78 -9.96
CA LEU A 14 30.90 28.89 -8.83
C LEU A 14 30.46 27.51 -9.37
N ALA A 15 31.42 26.65 -9.67
CA ALA A 15 31.18 25.23 -9.82
C ALA A 15 30.80 24.67 -8.44
N GLY A 16 29.52 24.55 -8.18
CA GLY A 16 29.01 23.81 -7.03
C GLY A 16 29.53 22.38 -7.12
N ALA A 17 30.46 22.01 -6.26
CA ALA A 17 30.85 20.64 -6.07
C ALA A 17 29.62 19.87 -5.58
N GLN A 18 28.95 19.13 -6.47
CA GLN A 18 28.03 18.09 -6.05
C GLN A 18 28.83 17.12 -5.18
N PRO A 19 28.32 16.71 -4.01
CA PRO A 19 28.96 15.66 -3.25
C PRO A 19 29.08 14.45 -4.17
N ALA A 20 30.29 13.97 -4.39
CA ALA A 20 30.54 12.74 -5.10
C ALA A 20 29.79 11.65 -4.32
N SER A 21 28.63 11.22 -4.83
CA SER A 21 27.99 10.02 -4.35
C SER A 21 29.01 8.90 -4.56
N SER A 22 29.50 8.31 -3.46
CA SER A 22 30.38 7.16 -3.56
C SER A 22 29.64 6.11 -4.36
N GLN A 23 30.20 5.69 -5.51
CA GLN A 23 29.60 4.62 -6.30
C GLN A 23 29.49 3.37 -5.43
N THR A 24 28.29 2.82 -5.33
CA THR A 24 28.05 1.53 -4.68
C THR A 24 28.81 0.41 -5.40
N LYS A 25 29.06 -0.69 -4.71
CA LYS A 25 29.85 -1.82 -5.20
C LYS A 25 28.95 -3.05 -5.39
N ALA A 26 29.44 -4.03 -6.14
CA ALA A 26 28.73 -5.28 -6.34
C ALA A 26 28.53 -6.14 -5.07
N ALA A 27 29.25 -5.85 -4.00
CA ALA A 27 29.03 -6.51 -2.72
C ALA A 27 27.89 -5.82 -1.95
N ILE A 28 26.89 -6.56 -1.53
CA ILE A 28 25.80 -6.04 -0.69
C ILE A 28 26.39 -5.69 0.69
N THR A 29 26.43 -4.40 1.01
CA THR A 29 27.04 -3.89 2.25
C THR A 29 26.10 -2.92 3.00
N PRO A 30 26.25 -2.81 4.34
CA PRO A 30 25.49 -1.82 5.11
C PRO A 30 25.72 -0.37 4.64
N ALA A 31 26.95 -0.07 4.18
CA ALA A 31 27.30 1.27 3.71
C ALA A 31 26.59 1.64 2.40
N ASP A 32 26.51 0.70 1.46
CA ASP A 32 25.85 0.92 0.16
C ASP A 32 24.33 1.01 0.35
N LEU A 33 23.71 0.11 1.11
CA LEU A 33 22.30 0.18 1.47
C LEU A 33 21.95 1.50 2.17
N ARG A 34 22.79 1.93 3.13
CA ARG A 34 22.62 3.21 3.80
C ARG A 34 22.67 4.39 2.83
N SER A 35 23.65 4.41 1.94
CA SER A 35 23.81 5.49 0.96
C SER A 35 22.61 5.61 0.03
N ARG A 36 22.09 4.47 -0.46
CA ARG A 36 20.89 4.42 -1.30
C ARG A 36 19.65 4.86 -0.54
N LEU A 37 19.45 4.35 0.67
CA LEU A 37 18.24 4.61 1.43
C LEU A 37 18.16 6.07 1.89
N TYR A 38 19.26 6.67 2.34
CA TYR A 38 19.29 8.10 2.68
C TYR A 38 19.00 9.01 1.50
N LEU A 39 19.26 8.57 0.27
CA LEU A 39 18.87 9.30 -0.94
C LEU A 39 17.41 9.01 -1.31
N TYR A 40 16.98 7.76 -1.21
CA TYR A 40 15.65 7.34 -1.67
C TYR A 40 14.53 7.77 -0.73
N ALA A 41 14.80 7.80 0.57
CA ALA A 41 13.89 8.26 1.62
C ALA A 41 14.24 9.66 2.15
N ASP A 42 14.90 10.50 1.32
CA ASP A 42 15.20 11.90 1.64
C ASP A 42 13.95 12.78 1.51
N ASP A 43 13.85 13.84 2.32
CA ASP A 43 12.74 14.80 2.28
C ASP A 43 12.48 15.35 0.88
N SER A 44 13.52 15.49 0.06
CA SER A 44 13.39 15.95 -1.34
C SER A 44 12.58 15.01 -2.24
N MET A 45 12.29 13.79 -1.78
CA MET A 45 11.40 12.82 -2.42
C MET A 45 9.94 12.98 -1.96
N MET A 46 9.66 13.85 -0.96
CA MET A 46 8.32 14.19 -0.49
C MET A 46 7.44 12.96 -0.26
N GLY A 47 7.99 11.89 0.30
CA GLY A 47 7.28 10.65 0.60
C GLY A 47 6.76 9.88 -0.62
N ARG A 48 7.24 10.14 -1.81
CA ARG A 48 7.09 9.33 -3.05
C ARG A 48 5.67 8.90 -3.42
N ALA A 49 4.63 9.63 -3.01
CA ALA A 49 3.24 9.21 -3.26
C ALA A 49 2.99 8.95 -4.76
N ALA A 50 2.41 7.79 -5.08
CA ALA A 50 2.02 7.45 -6.44
C ALA A 50 1.03 8.48 -6.99
N GLY A 51 1.10 8.76 -8.29
CA GLY A 51 0.30 9.81 -8.91
C GLY A 51 0.87 11.22 -8.76
N THR A 52 2.11 11.37 -8.25
CA THR A 52 2.78 12.66 -8.07
C THR A 52 4.11 12.73 -8.82
N GLU A 53 4.63 13.95 -9.00
CA GLU A 53 5.97 14.18 -9.57
C GLU A 53 7.09 13.58 -8.69
N TYR A 54 6.86 13.47 -7.40
CA TYR A 54 7.83 12.91 -6.45
C TYR A 54 8.05 11.41 -6.67
N ASN A 55 6.99 10.64 -6.95
CA ASN A 55 7.13 9.25 -7.36
C ASN A 55 7.80 9.13 -8.74
N LEU A 56 7.53 10.06 -9.66
CA LEU A 56 8.26 10.10 -10.93
C LEU A 56 9.77 10.38 -10.73
N LYS A 57 10.15 11.23 -9.78
CA LYS A 57 11.54 11.47 -9.39
C LYS A 57 12.18 10.20 -8.83
N ALA A 58 11.52 9.52 -7.91
CA ALA A 58 11.99 8.27 -7.30
C ALA A 58 12.18 7.16 -8.35
N THR A 59 11.19 6.96 -9.23
CA THR A 59 11.30 5.96 -10.32
C THR A 59 12.35 6.32 -11.35
N ALA A 60 12.62 7.61 -11.60
CA ALA A 60 13.72 8.04 -12.46
C ALA A 60 15.10 7.67 -11.87
N TYR A 61 15.25 7.78 -10.55
CA TYR A 61 16.45 7.30 -9.85
C TYR A 61 16.64 5.79 -10.03
N LEU A 62 15.60 4.98 -9.81
CA LEU A 62 15.65 3.53 -9.98
C LEU A 62 16.06 3.13 -11.41
N ALA A 63 15.47 3.77 -12.41
CA ALA A 63 15.80 3.51 -13.81
C ALA A 63 17.24 3.94 -14.17
N ALA A 64 17.74 5.03 -13.55
CA ALA A 64 19.13 5.46 -13.73
C ALA A 64 20.11 4.45 -13.13
N GLU A 65 19.82 3.93 -11.94
CA GLU A 65 20.62 2.88 -11.30
C GLU A 65 20.60 1.57 -12.11
N ALA A 66 19.43 1.13 -12.57
CA ALA A 66 19.31 -0.05 -13.43
C ALA A 66 20.17 0.09 -14.72
N ARG A 67 20.16 1.30 -15.31
CA ARG A 67 21.01 1.61 -16.47
C ARG A 67 22.49 1.58 -16.12
N ARG A 68 22.89 2.17 -14.99
CA ARG A 68 24.28 2.19 -14.51
C ARG A 68 24.83 0.78 -14.32
N MET A 69 24.01 -0.12 -13.80
CA MET A 69 24.35 -1.56 -13.61
C MET A 69 24.38 -2.34 -14.93
N GLY A 70 23.98 -1.74 -16.05
CA GLY A 70 23.93 -2.42 -17.36
C GLY A 70 22.78 -3.44 -17.48
N LEU A 71 21.73 -3.30 -16.68
CA LEU A 71 20.53 -4.12 -16.84
C LEU A 71 19.80 -3.77 -18.13
N VAL A 72 19.15 -4.76 -18.73
CA VAL A 72 18.37 -4.57 -19.95
C VAL A 72 17.02 -3.94 -19.59
N PRO A 73 16.62 -2.83 -20.27
CA PRO A 73 15.30 -2.25 -20.05
C PRO A 73 14.20 -3.23 -20.50
N ALA A 74 13.18 -3.41 -19.66
CA ALA A 74 12.14 -4.39 -19.89
C ALA A 74 10.72 -3.85 -19.63
N GLY A 75 10.54 -2.55 -19.61
CA GLY A 75 9.25 -1.88 -19.60
C GLY A 75 8.69 -1.66 -21.01
N ASP A 76 7.76 -0.70 -21.15
CA ASP A 76 7.06 -0.42 -22.40
C ASP A 76 8.03 0.04 -23.50
N SER A 77 7.88 -0.55 -24.69
CA SER A 77 8.66 -0.17 -25.88
C SER A 77 10.18 -0.17 -25.66
N GLY A 78 10.69 -1.13 -24.88
CA GLY A 78 12.12 -1.27 -24.61
C GLY A 78 12.71 -0.18 -23.71
N ARG A 79 11.89 0.47 -22.88
CA ARG A 79 12.31 1.42 -21.83
C ARG A 79 12.33 0.71 -20.47
N TYR A 80 12.79 1.42 -19.43
CA TYR A 80 12.75 0.91 -18.06
C TYR A 80 11.36 1.08 -17.41
N PHE A 81 10.46 1.84 -18.00
CA PHE A 81 9.17 2.18 -17.42
C PHE A 81 8.04 1.40 -18.10
N GLN A 82 7.17 0.81 -17.28
CA GLN A 82 5.84 0.41 -17.68
C GLN A 82 4.86 1.44 -17.12
N VAL A 83 4.18 2.16 -17.99
CA VAL A 83 3.21 3.20 -17.59
C VAL A 83 1.95 2.53 -17.06
N VAL A 84 1.60 2.85 -15.82
CA VAL A 84 0.38 2.36 -15.18
C VAL A 84 -0.73 3.39 -15.38
N PRO A 85 -1.85 3.03 -16.01
CA PRO A 85 -2.93 3.96 -16.32
C PRO A 85 -3.77 4.28 -15.07
N LEU A 86 -3.16 4.94 -14.10
CA LEU A 86 -3.78 5.33 -12.85
C LEU A 86 -4.59 6.61 -13.04
N VAL A 87 -5.79 6.65 -12.47
CA VAL A 87 -6.61 7.85 -12.38
C VAL A 87 -6.91 8.17 -10.93
N LYS A 88 -6.83 9.46 -10.62
CA LYS A 88 -7.29 10.07 -9.38
C LYS A 88 -8.78 10.38 -9.51
N ARG A 89 -9.55 10.03 -8.49
CA ARG A 89 -10.99 10.27 -8.42
C ARG A 89 -11.30 11.14 -7.22
N GLU A 90 -11.99 12.22 -7.45
CA GLU A 90 -12.41 13.17 -6.42
C GLU A 90 -13.92 13.38 -6.50
N LEU A 91 -14.54 13.59 -5.36
CA LEU A 91 -15.96 13.91 -5.32
C LEU A 91 -16.22 15.20 -6.12
N ASP A 92 -17.15 15.15 -7.08
CA ASP A 92 -17.54 16.30 -7.88
C ASP A 92 -18.15 17.37 -6.93
N VAL A 93 -17.70 18.61 -7.08
CA VAL A 93 -18.19 19.75 -6.28
C VAL A 93 -19.69 19.99 -6.38
N ARG A 94 -20.33 19.48 -7.43
CA ARG A 94 -21.78 19.55 -7.64
C ARG A 94 -22.55 18.45 -6.90
N SER A 95 -21.85 17.53 -6.26
CA SER A 95 -22.48 16.45 -5.49
C SER A 95 -23.28 17.02 -4.33
N SER A 96 -24.51 16.59 -4.21
CA SER A 96 -25.43 17.05 -3.17
C SER A 96 -26.40 15.94 -2.77
N LEU A 97 -26.90 16.07 -1.54
CA LEU A 97 -27.96 15.23 -1.00
C LEU A 97 -28.94 16.14 -0.26
N ALA A 98 -30.19 16.13 -0.66
CA ALA A 98 -31.24 16.95 -0.08
C ALA A 98 -32.51 16.13 0.16
N VAL A 99 -33.37 16.60 1.05
CA VAL A 99 -34.65 15.97 1.41
C VAL A 99 -35.69 17.06 1.58
N ASP A 100 -36.79 16.98 0.80
CA ASP A 100 -37.84 17.99 0.81
C ASP A 100 -37.31 19.43 0.63
N GLY A 101 -36.28 19.61 -0.20
CA GLY A 101 -35.65 20.91 -0.45
C GLY A 101 -34.62 21.36 0.62
N ALA A 102 -34.45 20.64 1.72
CA ALA A 102 -33.43 20.91 2.71
C ALA A 102 -32.13 20.16 2.36
N THR A 103 -31.05 20.90 2.08
CA THR A 103 -29.74 20.32 1.75
C THR A 103 -29.06 19.80 3.00
N LEU A 104 -28.62 18.54 2.98
CA LEU A 104 -27.76 17.95 3.98
C LEU A 104 -26.30 18.40 3.78
N ARG A 105 -25.58 18.63 4.87
CA ARG A 105 -24.21 19.12 4.83
C ARG A 105 -23.24 17.95 4.62
N GLN A 106 -22.49 18.04 3.54
CA GLN A 106 -21.46 17.07 3.19
C GLN A 106 -20.36 17.02 4.26
N TRP A 107 -19.95 15.85 4.66
CA TRP A 107 -18.96 15.54 5.70
C TRP A 107 -19.39 15.85 7.13
N GLU A 108 -20.57 16.42 7.32
CA GLU A 108 -21.19 16.65 8.63
C GLU A 108 -22.43 15.78 8.81
N ASP A 109 -23.40 15.88 7.90
CA ASP A 109 -24.63 15.11 7.92
C ASP A 109 -24.50 13.79 7.13
N TYR A 110 -23.70 13.80 6.07
CA TYR A 110 -23.37 12.59 5.30
C TYR A 110 -21.93 12.60 4.79
N ALA A 111 -21.35 11.39 4.64
CA ALA A 111 -20.04 11.14 4.07
C ALA A 111 -20.16 10.19 2.87
N PRO A 112 -19.95 10.66 1.62
CA PRO A 112 -20.03 9.82 0.43
C PRO A 112 -18.82 8.89 0.32
N ARG A 113 -19.04 7.72 -0.29
CA ARG A 113 -17.98 6.74 -0.59
C ARG A 113 -17.86 6.55 -2.09
N ASP A 114 -16.65 6.75 -2.61
CA ASP A 114 -16.38 6.46 -4.02
C ASP A 114 -16.57 4.96 -4.31
N PRO A 115 -17.47 4.60 -5.23
CA PRO A 115 -17.65 3.21 -5.63
C PRO A 115 -16.59 2.73 -6.63
N ARG A 116 -15.71 3.61 -7.11
CA ARG A 116 -14.78 3.38 -8.23
C ARG A 116 -15.49 3.00 -9.55
N ARG A 117 -16.78 3.32 -9.66
CA ARG A 117 -17.67 3.07 -10.81
C ARG A 117 -18.67 4.23 -10.96
N ALA A 118 -19.43 4.24 -12.06
CA ALA A 118 -20.54 5.17 -12.18
C ALA A 118 -21.61 4.87 -11.11
N THR A 119 -22.16 5.92 -10.51
CA THR A 119 -23.29 5.81 -9.57
C THR A 119 -24.61 5.87 -10.32
N LYS A 120 -25.61 5.15 -9.80
CA LYS A 120 -27.00 5.29 -10.25
C LYS A 120 -27.53 6.67 -9.88
N PRO A 121 -28.41 7.27 -10.69
CA PRO A 121 -29.16 8.45 -10.29
C PRO A 121 -30.11 8.10 -9.15
N PHE A 122 -30.25 8.99 -8.18
CA PHE A 122 -31.19 8.84 -7.06
C PHE A 122 -32.11 10.05 -6.87
N ASP A 123 -32.00 11.06 -7.73
CA ASP A 123 -32.86 12.23 -7.69
C ASP A 123 -34.33 11.82 -7.86
N GLY A 124 -35.19 12.25 -6.93
CA GLY A 124 -36.58 11.84 -6.88
C GLY A 124 -36.83 10.45 -6.26
N ALA A 125 -35.80 9.73 -5.83
CA ALA A 125 -35.98 8.44 -5.19
C ALA A 125 -36.62 8.57 -3.80
N GLN A 126 -37.59 7.71 -3.47
CA GLN A 126 -38.17 7.63 -2.14
C GLN A 126 -37.22 6.93 -1.18
N ALA A 127 -36.94 7.53 -0.02
CA ALA A 127 -36.25 6.86 1.06
C ALA A 127 -37.09 5.71 1.63
N VAL A 128 -36.44 4.63 2.06
CA VAL A 128 -37.08 3.50 2.72
C VAL A 128 -36.17 2.95 3.81
N TYR A 129 -36.74 2.67 4.96
CA TYR A 129 -35.98 2.01 6.04
C TYR A 129 -35.80 0.52 5.77
N ALA A 130 -34.59 0.05 5.77
CA ALA A 130 -34.28 -1.33 5.48
C ALA A 130 -34.19 -2.24 6.71
N GLY A 131 -34.34 -1.69 7.91
CA GLY A 131 -34.08 -2.40 9.16
C GLY A 131 -32.65 -2.14 9.65
N THR A 132 -32.30 -2.76 10.77
CA THR A 132 -30.96 -2.67 11.38
C THR A 132 -30.14 -3.89 10.95
N LEU A 133 -28.85 -3.68 10.63
CA LEU A 133 -27.95 -4.77 10.23
C LEU A 133 -27.93 -5.88 11.29
N GLY A 134 -28.09 -7.10 10.83
CA GLY A 134 -28.17 -8.28 11.69
C GLY A 134 -29.57 -8.65 12.18
N ASP A 135 -30.60 -7.85 11.84
CA ASP A 135 -31.99 -8.24 12.11
C ASP A 135 -32.47 -9.31 11.14
N SER A 136 -33.35 -10.21 11.64
CA SER A 136 -33.95 -11.27 10.80
C SER A 136 -34.91 -10.71 9.74
N ALA A 137 -35.45 -9.51 9.94
CA ALA A 137 -36.49 -8.88 9.12
C ALA A 137 -35.96 -7.67 8.33
N MET A 138 -34.85 -7.82 7.62
CA MET A 138 -34.35 -6.79 6.71
C MET A 138 -35.20 -6.72 5.43
N LEU A 139 -35.37 -5.49 4.91
CA LEU A 139 -36.06 -5.24 3.63
C LEU A 139 -35.52 -6.16 2.52
N SER A 140 -36.42 -6.73 1.72
CA SER A 140 -36.02 -7.55 0.58
C SER A 140 -35.40 -6.70 -0.52
N PRO A 141 -34.49 -7.27 -1.35
CA PRO A 141 -33.88 -6.58 -2.49
C PRO A 141 -34.91 -6.01 -3.49
N ASP A 142 -36.00 -6.74 -3.73
CA ASP A 142 -37.03 -6.33 -4.69
C ASP A 142 -37.78 -5.08 -4.21
N HIS A 143 -38.10 -5.00 -2.90
CA HIS A 143 -38.72 -3.81 -2.35
C HIS A 143 -37.77 -2.61 -2.21
N ALA A 144 -36.47 -2.85 -2.27
CA ALA A 144 -35.45 -1.81 -2.25
C ALA A 144 -35.14 -1.25 -3.67
N ALA A 145 -35.59 -1.92 -4.72
CA ALA A 145 -35.28 -1.52 -6.10
C ALA A 145 -35.78 -0.10 -6.41
N GLY A 146 -34.89 0.74 -6.95
CA GLY A 146 -35.14 2.15 -7.28
C GLY A 146 -35.34 3.08 -6.06
N LYS A 147 -35.21 2.58 -4.84
CA LYS A 147 -35.34 3.38 -3.61
C LYS A 147 -33.98 3.87 -3.08
N PHE A 148 -34.03 4.89 -2.21
CA PHE A 148 -32.90 5.30 -1.40
C PHE A 148 -32.97 4.58 -0.05
N VAL A 149 -32.14 3.56 0.11
CA VAL A 149 -32.25 2.61 1.22
C VAL A 149 -31.49 3.13 2.44
N VAL A 150 -32.18 3.27 3.59
CA VAL A 150 -31.59 3.67 4.87
C VAL A 150 -31.43 2.44 5.78
N ILE A 151 -30.22 2.17 6.21
CA ILE A 151 -29.85 0.97 7.00
C ILE A 151 -29.37 1.43 8.39
N GLY A 152 -30.04 0.98 9.43
CA GLY A 152 -29.59 1.15 10.82
C GLY A 152 -28.42 0.20 11.14
N ILE A 153 -27.61 0.57 12.15
CA ILE A 153 -26.65 -0.31 12.80
C ILE A 153 -26.90 -0.31 14.30
N ARG A 154 -26.42 -1.36 14.97
CA ARG A 154 -26.45 -1.41 16.43
C ARG A 154 -25.24 -0.69 17.00
N PHE A 155 -25.48 0.13 18.03
CA PHE A 155 -24.40 0.77 18.77
C PHE A 155 -24.20 0.00 20.09
N GLY A 156 -22.95 -0.27 20.43
CA GLY A 156 -22.58 -0.91 21.69
C GLY A 156 -21.07 -0.93 21.90
N PRO A 157 -20.60 -1.02 23.15
CA PRO A 157 -19.17 -0.97 23.46
C PRO A 157 -18.35 -2.08 22.82
N ASN A 158 -18.97 -3.22 22.49
CA ASN A 158 -18.33 -4.37 21.87
C ASN A 158 -18.76 -4.59 20.41
N LEU A 159 -19.43 -3.63 19.78
CA LEU A 159 -19.96 -3.72 18.43
C LEU A 159 -19.56 -2.47 17.62
N PRO A 160 -18.28 -2.30 17.29
CA PRO A 160 -17.89 -1.17 16.48
C PRO A 160 -18.53 -1.25 15.09
N PRO A 161 -18.86 -0.11 14.45
CA PRO A 161 -19.45 -0.07 13.12
C PRO A 161 -18.66 -0.88 12.08
N SER A 162 -17.34 -0.87 12.16
CA SER A 162 -16.46 -1.65 11.28
C SER A 162 -16.68 -3.16 11.33
N ALA A 163 -17.10 -3.69 12.49
CA ALA A 163 -17.39 -5.11 12.64
C ALA A 163 -18.75 -5.51 12.04
N GLN A 164 -19.68 -4.56 11.88
CA GLN A 164 -21.02 -4.81 11.37
C GLN A 164 -21.16 -4.50 9.87
N VAL A 165 -20.45 -3.48 9.38
CA VAL A 165 -20.66 -2.93 8.05
C VAL A 165 -19.75 -3.61 7.03
N ASN A 166 -20.23 -4.70 6.43
CA ASN A 166 -19.62 -5.24 5.22
C ASN A 166 -20.21 -4.53 3.98
N ARG A 167 -19.53 -3.49 3.49
CA ARG A 167 -19.96 -2.68 2.35
C ARG A 167 -20.21 -3.52 1.09
N GLY A 168 -19.36 -4.51 0.81
CA GLY A 168 -19.51 -5.39 -0.35
C GLY A 168 -20.80 -6.19 -0.29
N ALA A 169 -21.11 -6.79 0.84
CA ALA A 169 -22.35 -7.55 1.05
C ALA A 169 -23.59 -6.65 0.97
N ILE A 170 -23.53 -5.43 1.51
CA ILE A 170 -24.64 -4.46 1.45
C ILE A 170 -24.90 -4.06 -0.01
N LEU A 171 -23.86 -3.70 -0.77
CA LEU A 171 -23.96 -3.34 -2.18
C LEU A 171 -24.47 -4.50 -3.04
N ALA A 172 -24.03 -5.74 -2.76
CA ALA A 172 -24.52 -6.93 -3.45
C ALA A 172 -26.01 -7.15 -3.20
N ARG A 173 -26.44 -7.07 -1.90
CA ARG A 173 -27.83 -7.24 -1.50
C ARG A 173 -28.75 -6.21 -2.13
N TYR A 174 -28.38 -4.94 -2.08
CA TYR A 174 -29.22 -3.83 -2.56
C TYR A 174 -28.75 -3.26 -3.91
N ARG A 175 -28.21 -4.10 -4.77
CA ARG A 175 -27.74 -3.71 -6.11
C ARG A 175 -28.81 -2.99 -6.94
N GLY A 176 -30.10 -3.29 -6.72
CA GLY A 176 -31.25 -2.68 -7.38
C GLY A 176 -31.59 -1.28 -6.87
N ALA A 177 -31.13 -0.88 -5.70
CA ALA A 177 -31.42 0.42 -5.10
C ALA A 177 -30.84 1.58 -5.93
N ALA A 178 -31.39 2.77 -5.78
CA ALA A 178 -30.84 4.01 -6.34
C ALA A 178 -29.69 4.53 -5.49
N GLY A 179 -29.82 4.45 -4.17
CA GLY A 179 -28.78 4.83 -3.21
C GLY A 179 -28.91 4.05 -1.90
N ILE A 180 -27.84 4.07 -1.12
CA ILE A 180 -27.73 3.39 0.18
C ILE A 180 -27.13 4.35 1.18
N ALA A 181 -27.82 4.57 2.30
CA ALA A 181 -27.34 5.32 3.48
C ALA A 181 -27.19 4.37 4.67
N VAL A 182 -26.00 4.30 5.25
CA VAL A 182 -25.74 3.52 6.48
C VAL A 182 -25.59 4.50 7.64
N VAL A 183 -26.38 4.30 8.69
CA VAL A 183 -26.42 5.19 9.86
C VAL A 183 -25.26 4.88 10.79
N SER A 184 -24.12 5.49 10.58
CA SER A 184 -22.89 5.22 11.35
C SER A 184 -21.95 6.41 11.50
N LEU A 185 -22.24 7.54 10.83
CA LEU A 185 -21.30 8.67 10.78
C LEU A 185 -21.03 9.27 12.17
N ASP A 186 -22.03 9.31 13.06
CA ASP A 186 -21.89 9.80 14.44
C ASP A 186 -20.87 9.02 15.28
N SER A 187 -20.63 7.75 14.93
CA SER A 187 -19.74 6.85 15.66
C SER A 187 -18.39 6.62 14.97
N MET A 188 -18.17 7.29 13.83
CA MET A 188 -16.90 7.16 13.11
C MET A 188 -15.81 8.02 13.74
N PRO A 189 -14.59 7.46 13.92
CA PRO A 189 -13.44 8.27 14.29
C PRO A 189 -13.20 9.39 13.28
N ALA A 190 -12.85 10.59 13.75
CA ALA A 190 -12.58 11.75 12.89
C ALA A 190 -11.52 11.46 11.81
N GLY A 191 -10.48 10.68 12.15
CA GLY A 191 -9.46 10.24 11.20
C GLY A 191 -10.01 9.41 10.04
N LEU A 192 -11.01 8.56 10.30
CA LEU A 192 -11.66 7.77 9.24
C LEU A 192 -12.49 8.66 8.31
N VAL A 193 -13.19 9.66 8.84
CA VAL A 193 -13.92 10.64 8.02
C VAL A 193 -12.94 11.48 7.19
N ALA A 194 -11.81 11.89 7.78
CA ALA A 194 -10.74 12.58 7.07
C ALA A 194 -10.16 11.73 5.93
N PHE A 195 -9.95 10.44 6.17
CA PHE A 195 -9.54 9.49 5.13
C PHE A 195 -10.55 9.40 3.98
N PHE A 196 -11.86 9.43 4.26
CA PHE A 196 -12.88 9.41 3.21
C PHE A 196 -12.93 10.66 2.35
N ARG A 197 -12.40 11.78 2.86
CA ARG A 197 -12.24 13.03 2.09
C ARG A 197 -11.09 13.00 1.11
N GLN A 198 -10.14 12.08 1.30
CA GLN A 198 -9.00 11.95 0.39
C GLN A 198 -9.46 11.43 -0.97
N PRO A 199 -8.78 11.81 -2.04
CA PRO A 199 -9.00 11.23 -3.36
C PRO A 199 -8.89 9.71 -3.30
N SER A 200 -9.68 9.01 -4.09
CA SER A 200 -9.47 7.59 -4.38
C SER A 200 -8.74 7.42 -5.70
N TYR A 201 -8.24 6.21 -5.95
CA TYR A 201 -7.52 5.88 -7.18
C TYR A 201 -8.08 4.62 -7.82
N ALA A 202 -7.92 4.51 -9.15
CA ALA A 202 -8.34 3.34 -9.91
C ALA A 202 -7.46 3.16 -11.15
N LEU A 203 -7.39 1.93 -11.67
CA LEU A 203 -6.80 1.66 -12.98
C LEU A 203 -7.81 1.95 -14.09
N ARG A 204 -7.34 2.54 -15.19
CA ARG A 204 -8.05 2.75 -16.45
C ARG A 204 -7.42 1.91 -17.56
N ASP A 205 -7.48 0.59 -17.45
CA ASP A 205 -6.84 -0.33 -18.39
C ASP A 205 -7.68 -0.67 -19.64
N GLY A 206 -8.71 0.10 -19.93
CA GLY A 206 -9.58 -0.08 -21.11
C GLY A 206 -10.56 -1.24 -21.00
N ALA A 207 -10.39 -2.14 -20.05
CA ALA A 207 -11.24 -3.31 -19.82
C ALA A 207 -12.31 -3.05 -18.75
N GLN A 208 -12.58 -1.79 -18.38
CA GLN A 208 -13.70 -1.50 -17.50
C GLN A 208 -14.97 -2.02 -18.20
N PRO A 209 -15.72 -2.93 -17.56
CA PRO A 209 -17.02 -3.27 -18.10
C PRO A 209 -17.75 -1.96 -18.32
N THR A 210 -18.28 -1.74 -19.50
CA THR A 210 -19.27 -0.70 -19.77
C THR A 210 -20.52 -1.04 -18.97
N ASP A 211 -20.41 -1.01 -17.64
CA ASP A 211 -21.53 -1.18 -16.73
C ASP A 211 -22.31 0.15 -16.78
N THR A 212 -23.07 0.30 -17.87
CA THR A 212 -23.93 1.44 -18.14
C THR A 212 -25.02 1.59 -17.08
N VAL A 213 -25.24 0.55 -16.26
CA VAL A 213 -26.31 0.51 -15.26
C VAL A 213 -25.89 1.25 -13.96
N GLY A 214 -24.60 1.42 -13.70
CA GLY A 214 -24.10 2.01 -12.45
C GLY A 214 -24.39 1.15 -11.21
N ILE A 215 -23.78 1.53 -10.09
CA ILE A 215 -24.08 0.94 -8.78
C ILE A 215 -24.75 1.96 -7.86
N PRO A 216 -25.49 1.55 -6.83
CA PRO A 216 -26.12 2.48 -5.89
C PRO A 216 -25.12 3.50 -5.34
N ALA A 217 -25.50 4.76 -5.28
CA ALA A 217 -24.77 5.76 -4.52
C ALA A 217 -24.66 5.28 -3.05
N TYR A 218 -23.49 5.44 -2.42
CA TYR A 218 -23.27 4.94 -1.08
C TYR A 218 -22.79 6.05 -0.16
N VAL A 219 -23.51 6.28 0.94
CA VAL A 219 -23.17 7.29 1.93
C VAL A 219 -23.25 6.72 3.34
N TYR A 220 -22.39 7.21 4.21
CA TYR A 220 -22.61 7.11 5.66
C TYR A 220 -23.36 8.38 6.12
N VAL A 221 -24.33 8.22 6.99
CA VAL A 221 -25.16 9.35 7.48
C VAL A 221 -25.17 9.38 9.00
N THR A 222 -25.40 10.57 9.55
CA THR A 222 -25.69 10.75 10.98
C THR A 222 -27.10 10.24 11.31
N THR A 223 -27.36 9.97 12.59
CA THR A 223 -28.70 9.63 13.07
C THR A 223 -29.70 10.77 12.78
N ALA A 224 -29.25 12.02 12.89
CA ALA A 224 -30.06 13.19 12.56
C ALA A 224 -30.44 13.25 11.07
N ALA A 225 -29.47 13.00 10.18
CA ALA A 225 -29.71 12.94 8.74
C ALA A 225 -30.63 11.76 8.36
N ALA A 226 -30.46 10.60 8.98
CA ALA A 226 -31.34 9.46 8.77
C ALA A 226 -32.80 9.77 9.19
N ARG A 227 -32.99 10.46 10.31
CA ARG A 227 -34.31 10.94 10.74
C ARG A 227 -34.92 11.91 9.73
N THR A 228 -34.13 12.78 9.13
CA THR A 228 -34.56 13.68 8.08
C THR A 228 -34.99 12.90 6.83
N LEU A 229 -34.18 11.91 6.40
CA LEU A 229 -34.49 11.04 5.27
C LEU A 229 -35.79 10.24 5.47
N LEU A 230 -36.03 9.75 6.67
CA LEU A 230 -37.18 8.89 6.99
C LEU A 230 -38.42 9.69 7.45
N GLY A 231 -38.23 10.94 7.86
CA GLY A 231 -39.29 11.76 8.44
C GLY A 231 -39.72 11.34 9.86
N ALA A 232 -39.02 10.37 10.45
CA ALA A 232 -39.30 9.82 11.78
C ALA A 232 -38.01 9.29 12.44
N PRO A 233 -37.96 9.16 13.78
CA PRO A 233 -36.87 8.45 14.47
C PRO A 233 -36.76 7.02 14.01
N LEU A 234 -35.56 6.44 14.05
CA LEU A 234 -35.32 5.04 13.63
C LEU A 234 -35.95 4.04 14.60
N GLU A 235 -36.05 4.46 15.88
CA GLU A 235 -36.62 3.63 16.95
C GLU A 235 -38.10 3.36 16.67
N GLY A 236 -38.46 2.07 16.64
CA GLY A 236 -39.83 1.63 16.36
C GLY A 236 -40.23 1.54 14.88
N LEU A 237 -39.37 1.99 13.94
CA LEU A 237 -39.63 1.78 12.54
C LEU A 237 -39.47 0.31 12.15
N GLN A 238 -40.39 -0.17 11.32
CA GLN A 238 -40.30 -1.50 10.73
C GLN A 238 -39.60 -1.43 9.36
N ALA A 239 -38.89 -2.48 8.98
CA ALA A 239 -38.34 -2.60 7.63
C ALA A 239 -39.44 -2.44 6.57
N GLY A 240 -39.21 -1.59 5.59
CA GLY A 240 -40.21 -1.21 4.59
C GLY A 240 -40.92 0.12 4.90
N ALA A 241 -40.71 0.73 6.07
CA ALA A 241 -41.28 2.04 6.35
C ALA A 241 -40.81 3.07 5.32
N ALA A 242 -41.77 3.74 4.68
CA ALA A 242 -41.51 4.75 3.67
C ALA A 242 -41.02 6.04 4.32
N GLY A 243 -39.95 6.59 3.77
CA GLY A 243 -39.43 7.91 4.11
C GLY A 243 -39.81 8.97 3.09
N LYS A 244 -39.03 10.05 3.05
CA LYS A 244 -39.24 11.20 2.19
C LYS A 244 -38.58 11.04 0.83
N THR A 245 -38.86 11.96 -0.09
CA THR A 245 -38.22 12.02 -1.39
C THR A 245 -36.82 12.63 -1.26
N VAL A 246 -35.85 11.91 -1.79
CA VAL A 246 -34.44 12.32 -1.82
C VAL A 246 -34.15 13.03 -3.13
N GLN A 247 -33.38 14.10 -3.07
CA GLN A 247 -32.97 14.90 -4.21
C GLN A 247 -31.46 15.04 -4.23
N GLY A 248 -30.89 15.21 -5.44
CA GLY A 248 -29.48 15.44 -5.63
C GLY A 248 -28.76 14.39 -6.43
N SER A 249 -27.46 14.44 -6.43
CA SER A 249 -26.58 13.51 -7.15
C SER A 249 -25.24 13.35 -6.43
N LEU A 250 -24.61 12.20 -6.62
CA LEU A 250 -23.23 11.96 -6.25
C LEU A 250 -22.43 11.60 -7.49
N GLY A 251 -21.50 12.45 -7.85
CA GLY A 251 -20.58 12.24 -8.96
C GLY A 251 -19.13 12.24 -8.49
N PHE A 252 -18.27 11.61 -9.27
CA PHE A 252 -16.82 11.61 -9.03
C PHE A 252 -16.13 12.00 -10.34
N SER A 253 -15.34 13.07 -10.28
CA SER A 253 -14.50 13.49 -11.39
C SER A 253 -13.22 12.67 -11.43
N GLU A 254 -12.70 12.44 -12.62
CA GLU A 254 -11.45 11.70 -12.82
C GLU A 254 -10.42 12.59 -13.51
N SER A 255 -9.19 12.46 -13.05
CA SER A 255 -8.01 13.07 -13.68
C SER A 255 -6.88 12.05 -13.77
N PRO A 256 -6.01 12.13 -14.81
CA PRO A 256 -4.82 11.28 -14.88
C PRO A 256 -3.92 11.47 -13.66
N ALA A 257 -3.42 10.36 -13.12
CA ALA A 257 -2.43 10.34 -12.06
C ALA A 257 -1.17 9.65 -12.59
N PRO A 258 -0.02 10.36 -12.73
CA PRO A 258 1.17 9.78 -13.32
C PRO A 258 1.74 8.67 -12.44
N ALA A 259 1.79 7.45 -12.97
CA ALA A 259 2.31 6.29 -12.26
C ALA A 259 3.06 5.35 -13.22
N ARG A 260 4.10 4.69 -12.74
CA ARG A 260 4.87 3.76 -13.56
C ARG A 260 5.65 2.75 -12.71
N ASN A 261 5.64 1.51 -13.13
CA ASN A 261 6.58 0.50 -12.65
C ASN A 261 7.95 0.74 -13.30
N VAL A 262 9.01 0.34 -12.60
CA VAL A 262 10.34 0.23 -13.19
C VAL A 262 10.66 -1.24 -13.40
N VAL A 263 11.05 -1.63 -14.62
CA VAL A 263 11.26 -3.02 -15.00
C VAL A 263 12.61 -3.17 -15.70
N ALA A 264 13.44 -4.07 -15.20
CA ALA A 264 14.77 -4.34 -15.75
C ALA A 264 15.09 -5.83 -15.71
N ILE A 265 15.89 -6.32 -16.67
CA ILE A 265 16.28 -7.72 -16.76
C ILE A 265 17.79 -7.86 -16.71
N LEU A 266 18.26 -8.85 -15.95
CA LEU A 266 19.59 -9.43 -16.09
C LEU A 266 19.46 -10.75 -16.86
N PRO A 267 19.95 -10.85 -18.11
CA PRO A 267 19.85 -12.07 -18.89
C PRO A 267 20.61 -13.25 -18.26
N GLY A 268 19.98 -14.40 -18.24
CA GLY A 268 20.58 -15.65 -17.77
C GLY A 268 21.64 -16.21 -18.73
N SER A 269 22.46 -17.10 -18.19
CA SER A 269 23.58 -17.72 -18.93
C SER A 269 23.21 -18.98 -19.73
N ASP A 270 22.14 -19.68 -19.34
CA ASP A 270 21.75 -20.93 -20.00
C ASP A 270 20.82 -20.67 -21.20
N PRO A 271 21.20 -21.03 -22.44
CA PRO A 271 20.36 -20.77 -23.61
C PRO A 271 18.98 -21.44 -23.55
N ALA A 272 18.81 -22.55 -22.83
CA ALA A 272 17.53 -23.25 -22.68
C ALA A 272 16.64 -22.61 -21.58
N LEU A 273 17.24 -21.98 -20.59
CA LEU A 273 16.53 -21.46 -19.41
C LEU A 273 16.42 -19.92 -19.36
N ARG A 274 17.23 -19.18 -20.14
CA ARG A 274 17.28 -17.72 -20.10
C ARG A 274 15.98 -17.01 -20.52
N SER A 275 15.04 -17.74 -21.12
CA SER A 275 13.68 -17.22 -21.43
C SER A 275 12.72 -17.39 -20.27
N GLN A 276 13.15 -17.98 -19.16
CA GLN A 276 12.41 -18.08 -17.89
C GLN A 276 12.98 -17.06 -16.90
N TYR A 277 12.12 -16.53 -16.03
CA TYR A 277 12.46 -15.42 -15.15
C TYR A 277 12.17 -15.75 -13.68
N VAL A 278 13.10 -15.41 -12.80
CA VAL A 278 12.81 -15.22 -11.38
C VAL A 278 12.56 -13.73 -11.19
N ALA A 279 11.36 -13.35 -10.75
CA ALA A 279 11.03 -11.96 -10.44
C ALA A 279 11.49 -11.62 -9.01
N ILE A 280 12.13 -10.48 -8.86
CA ILE A 280 12.52 -9.91 -7.57
C ILE A 280 11.90 -8.52 -7.53
N GLY A 281 11.09 -8.22 -6.52
CA GLY A 281 10.31 -6.99 -6.50
C GLY A 281 10.11 -6.40 -5.13
N SER A 282 9.67 -5.14 -5.15
CA SER A 282 9.33 -4.27 -4.04
C SER A 282 8.39 -3.20 -4.56
N HIS A 283 7.79 -2.36 -3.69
CA HIS A 283 7.11 -1.18 -4.20
C HIS A 283 7.97 0.08 -4.13
N ASN A 284 7.67 1.04 -5.00
CA ASN A 284 8.48 2.24 -5.18
C ASN A 284 7.82 3.52 -4.66
N ASP A 285 6.56 3.45 -4.28
CA ASP A 285 5.80 4.56 -3.72
C ASP A 285 5.73 4.50 -2.19
N HIS A 286 5.21 5.56 -1.59
CA HIS A 286 4.78 5.62 -0.21
C HIS A 286 3.67 6.68 -0.09
N VAL A 287 3.24 7.03 1.12
CA VAL A 287 2.00 7.77 1.36
C VAL A 287 2.12 9.30 1.18
N GLY A 288 3.34 9.84 0.95
CA GLY A 288 3.53 11.25 0.63
C GLY A 288 3.77 12.14 1.85
N PHE A 289 2.98 13.21 1.98
CA PHE A 289 3.13 14.17 3.09
C PHE A 289 1.79 14.72 3.55
N ASP A 290 1.72 15.18 4.80
CA ASP A 290 0.57 15.89 5.36
C ASP A 290 0.81 17.41 5.32
N ARG A 291 -0.28 18.18 5.36
CA ARG A 291 -0.24 19.64 5.47
C ARG A 291 -0.03 20.13 6.89
N THR A 292 -0.30 19.27 7.87
CA THR A 292 -0.19 19.59 9.30
C THR A 292 1.02 18.90 9.89
N PRO A 293 2.13 19.59 10.13
CA PRO A 293 3.31 18.97 10.70
C PRO A 293 3.09 18.54 12.15
N VAL A 294 3.73 17.46 12.53
CA VAL A 294 3.78 16.97 13.91
C VAL A 294 5.20 17.12 14.48
N ASP A 295 5.34 17.13 15.80
CA ASP A 295 6.69 17.10 16.41
C ASP A 295 7.23 15.68 16.37
N HIS A 296 8.14 15.44 15.45
CA HIS A 296 8.74 14.14 15.19
C HIS A 296 9.28 13.46 16.44
N ASP A 297 10.05 14.18 17.28
CA ASP A 297 10.70 13.57 18.43
C ASP A 297 9.68 13.13 19.49
N SER A 298 8.63 13.92 19.68
CA SER A 298 7.52 13.58 20.58
C SER A 298 6.74 12.38 20.09
N LEU A 299 6.42 12.34 18.80
CA LEU A 299 5.69 11.23 18.17
C LEU A 299 6.50 9.94 18.31
N ARG A 300 7.78 9.97 17.97
CA ARG A 300 8.64 8.79 18.08
C ARG A 300 8.76 8.27 19.51
N ALA A 301 8.92 9.16 20.47
CA ALA A 301 8.98 8.78 21.88
C ALA A 301 7.66 8.16 22.36
N TYR A 302 6.53 8.69 21.89
CA TYR A 302 5.20 8.14 22.15
C TYR A 302 5.05 6.75 21.53
N ASN A 303 5.37 6.59 20.25
CA ASN A 303 5.34 5.31 19.54
C ASN A 303 6.17 4.24 20.26
N GLY A 304 7.38 4.60 20.69
CA GLY A 304 8.23 3.68 21.48
C GLY A 304 7.65 3.33 22.85
N ALA A 305 6.93 4.26 23.50
CA ALA A 305 6.27 3.98 24.78
C ALA A 305 5.05 3.06 24.59
N GLU A 306 4.24 3.30 23.58
CA GLU A 306 3.09 2.45 23.23
C GLU A 306 3.56 1.05 22.85
N ARG A 307 4.62 0.92 22.04
CA ARG A 307 5.17 -0.38 21.65
C ARG A 307 5.66 -1.20 22.85
N ARG A 308 6.28 -0.56 23.83
CA ARG A 308 6.67 -1.26 25.07
C ARG A 308 5.48 -1.85 25.83
N LEU A 309 4.32 -1.18 25.80
CA LEU A 309 3.10 -1.74 26.40
C LEU A 309 2.60 -2.97 25.63
N GLU A 310 2.66 -2.95 24.31
CA GLU A 310 2.29 -4.11 23.46
C GLU A 310 3.22 -5.31 23.71
N LEU A 311 4.53 -5.06 23.72
CA LEU A 311 5.52 -6.10 23.94
C LEU A 311 5.43 -6.69 25.36
N ALA A 312 4.96 -5.91 26.33
CA ALA A 312 4.73 -6.39 27.70
C ALA A 312 3.49 -7.28 27.84
N ALA A 313 2.53 -7.20 26.89
CA ALA A 313 1.31 -7.99 26.87
C ALA A 313 0.98 -8.49 25.44
N PRO A 314 1.78 -9.41 24.89
CA PRO A 314 1.61 -9.89 23.53
C PRO A 314 0.19 -10.41 23.25
N GLY A 315 -0.37 -10.02 22.10
CA GLY A 315 -1.74 -10.40 21.69
C GLY A 315 -2.84 -9.58 22.34
N GLN A 316 -2.54 -8.62 23.21
CA GLN A 316 -3.49 -7.68 23.77
C GLN A 316 -3.34 -6.30 23.11
N GLN A 317 -4.46 -5.68 22.78
CA GLN A 317 -4.45 -4.31 22.29
C GLN A 317 -4.24 -3.33 23.46
N VAL A 318 -3.40 -2.32 23.24
CA VAL A 318 -3.25 -1.22 24.20
C VAL A 318 -4.57 -0.46 24.31
N THR A 319 -5.11 -0.35 25.53
CA THR A 319 -6.41 0.30 25.73
C THR A 319 -6.30 1.84 25.64
N PRO A 320 -7.42 2.55 25.39
CA PRO A 320 -7.44 4.00 25.42
C PRO A 320 -6.92 4.58 26.75
N GLU A 321 -7.22 3.95 27.88
CA GLU A 321 -6.77 4.35 29.22
C GLU A 321 -5.25 4.21 29.37
N GLN A 322 -4.68 3.11 28.87
CA GLN A 322 -3.22 2.90 28.86
C GLN A 322 -2.53 3.95 27.98
N ARG A 323 -3.09 4.25 26.78
CA ARG A 323 -2.57 5.31 25.90
C ARG A 323 -2.60 6.69 26.59
N ALA A 324 -3.68 7.01 27.29
CA ALA A 324 -3.82 8.27 28.02
C ALA A 324 -2.80 8.44 29.17
N GLN A 325 -2.26 7.33 29.67
CA GLN A 325 -1.23 7.34 30.71
C GLN A 325 0.21 7.51 30.18
N ILE A 326 0.41 7.39 28.87
CA ILE A 326 1.73 7.61 28.25
C ILE A 326 2.10 9.10 28.42
N LYS A 327 3.15 9.36 29.18
CA LYS A 327 3.70 10.70 29.40
C LYS A 327 5.11 10.77 28.84
N ILE A 328 5.32 11.70 27.91
CA ILE A 328 6.65 11.97 27.35
C ILE A 328 7.23 13.20 28.04
N ASN A 329 8.42 13.03 28.63
CA ASN A 329 9.16 14.15 29.20
C ASN A 329 9.89 14.88 28.07
N LEU A 330 9.25 15.91 27.52
CA LEU A 330 9.75 16.68 26.38
C LEU A 330 11.05 17.43 26.70
N ASP A 331 11.22 17.93 27.94
CA ASP A 331 12.43 18.66 28.34
C ASP A 331 13.65 17.72 28.32
N SER A 332 13.48 16.53 28.88
CA SER A 332 14.51 15.48 28.82
C SER A 332 14.82 15.01 27.41
N LEU A 333 13.78 14.83 26.57
CA LEU A 333 13.88 14.39 25.20
C LEU A 333 14.64 15.40 24.34
N ARG A 334 14.29 16.66 24.45
CA ARG A 334 14.84 17.73 23.62
C ARG A 334 16.18 18.24 24.12
N ARG A 335 16.46 18.11 25.42
CA ARG A 335 17.69 18.66 26.05
C ARG A 335 17.98 20.11 25.64
N GLY A 336 16.94 20.96 25.66
CA GLY A 336 17.02 22.36 25.25
C GLY A 336 16.96 22.64 23.75
N ARG A 337 16.75 21.61 22.89
CA ARG A 337 16.54 21.80 21.47
C ARG A 337 15.08 22.18 21.18
N ALA A 338 14.87 22.94 20.08
CA ALA A 338 13.55 23.26 19.57
C ALA A 338 12.78 22.00 19.10
N PRO A 339 11.45 22.03 19.06
CA PRO A 339 10.66 21.00 18.40
C PRO A 339 11.13 20.79 16.94
N ARG A 340 11.06 19.54 16.47
CA ARG A 340 11.32 19.19 15.08
C ARG A 340 9.99 18.92 14.35
N PRO A 341 9.34 19.99 13.80
CA PRO A 341 8.12 19.80 13.03
C PRO A 341 8.43 19.03 11.75
N ASP A 342 7.66 17.98 11.50
CA ASP A 342 7.81 17.09 10.35
C ASP A 342 6.43 16.77 9.78
N SER A 343 6.35 16.67 8.46
CA SER A 343 5.12 16.39 7.74
C SER A 343 5.32 15.42 6.57
N ILE A 344 6.54 14.94 6.36
CA ILE A 344 6.90 14.06 5.25
C ILE A 344 6.97 12.62 5.76
N PHE A 345 6.23 11.74 5.12
CA PHE A 345 6.29 10.32 5.37
C PHE A 345 7.42 9.74 4.50
N ASN A 346 8.63 9.68 5.05
CA ASN A 346 9.82 9.29 4.29
C ASN A 346 9.76 7.83 3.83
N GLY A 347 9.04 6.95 4.56
CA GLY A 347 8.87 5.55 4.21
C GLY A 347 10.21 4.85 4.03
N ALA A 348 11.07 4.92 5.06
CA ALA A 348 12.40 4.34 4.97
C ALA A 348 12.37 2.82 5.07
N ASP A 349 11.50 2.26 5.92
CA ASP A 349 11.26 0.83 5.94
C ASP A 349 10.19 0.45 4.89
N ASP A 350 9.12 1.22 4.81
CA ASP A 350 7.97 1.02 3.92
C ASP A 350 8.02 1.96 2.68
N ASP A 351 8.38 1.54 1.48
CA ASP A 351 9.22 0.38 1.20
C ASP A 351 10.58 0.82 0.62
N GLY A 352 11.20 1.81 1.30
CA GLY A 352 12.57 2.21 0.97
C GLY A 352 13.56 1.07 1.20
N SER A 353 13.36 0.27 2.27
CA SER A 353 14.23 -0.84 2.62
C SER A 353 14.18 -1.95 1.57
N GLY A 354 13.00 -2.39 1.13
CA GLY A 354 12.84 -3.38 0.06
C GLY A 354 13.34 -2.83 -1.28
N THR A 355 12.94 -1.62 -1.64
CA THR A 355 13.37 -0.99 -2.91
C THR A 355 14.89 -0.89 -3.04
N THR A 356 15.59 -0.46 -1.98
CA THR A 356 17.06 -0.36 -2.02
C THR A 356 17.73 -1.73 -1.94
N SER A 357 17.12 -2.69 -1.24
CA SER A 357 17.59 -4.09 -1.25
C SER A 357 17.53 -4.71 -2.64
N VAL A 358 16.43 -4.50 -3.38
CA VAL A 358 16.30 -4.98 -4.76
C VAL A 358 17.37 -4.35 -5.66
N LEU A 359 17.73 -3.05 -5.47
CA LEU A 359 18.84 -2.41 -6.18
C LEU A 359 20.19 -3.07 -5.86
N GLU A 360 20.48 -3.33 -4.57
CA GLU A 360 21.73 -3.97 -4.16
C GLU A 360 21.84 -5.42 -4.68
N ILE A 361 20.75 -6.17 -4.65
CA ILE A 361 20.67 -7.52 -5.21
C ILE A 361 20.93 -7.47 -6.72
N ALA A 362 20.34 -6.51 -7.41
CA ALA A 362 20.54 -6.32 -8.85
C ALA A 362 22.00 -5.98 -9.18
N GLU A 363 22.64 -5.11 -8.39
CA GLU A 363 24.05 -4.75 -8.56
C GLU A 363 24.97 -5.93 -8.28
N ALA A 364 24.69 -6.70 -7.23
CA ALA A 364 25.45 -7.91 -6.89
C ALA A 364 25.44 -8.91 -8.05
N PHE A 365 24.28 -9.20 -8.61
CA PHE A 365 24.17 -10.09 -9.77
C PHE A 365 24.80 -9.51 -11.03
N ALA A 366 24.66 -8.21 -11.29
CA ALA A 366 25.28 -7.56 -12.45
C ALA A 366 26.82 -7.57 -12.39
N GLY A 367 27.38 -7.45 -11.19
CA GLY A 367 28.82 -7.48 -10.94
C GLY A 367 29.45 -8.88 -10.96
N THR A 368 28.66 -9.96 -10.95
CA THR A 368 29.18 -11.34 -10.95
C THR A 368 29.63 -11.78 -12.34
N ARG A 369 30.77 -12.49 -12.42
CA ARG A 369 31.25 -13.09 -13.68
C ARG A 369 30.37 -14.26 -14.15
N THR A 370 29.86 -15.05 -13.21
CA THR A 370 29.00 -16.21 -13.49
C THR A 370 27.55 -15.83 -13.24
N ARG A 371 26.78 -15.65 -14.31
CA ARG A 371 25.36 -15.33 -14.24
C ARG A 371 24.53 -16.58 -13.89
N PRO A 372 23.39 -16.43 -13.21
CA PRO A 372 22.46 -17.52 -12.99
C PRO A 372 21.95 -18.09 -14.33
N LYS A 373 21.48 -19.36 -14.34
CA LYS A 373 20.99 -20.04 -15.55
C LYS A 373 19.77 -19.32 -16.15
N ARG A 374 18.75 -19.01 -15.32
CA ARG A 374 17.57 -18.23 -15.69
C ARG A 374 17.87 -16.74 -15.64
N SER A 375 17.12 -15.99 -16.38
CA SER A 375 17.11 -14.53 -16.27
C SER A 375 16.48 -14.10 -14.95
N LEU A 376 16.95 -12.96 -14.45
CA LEU A 376 16.30 -12.26 -13.33
C LEU A 376 15.55 -11.05 -13.88
N ILE A 377 14.31 -10.85 -13.44
CA ILE A 377 13.54 -9.66 -13.73
C ILE A 377 13.32 -8.89 -12.43
N PHE A 378 13.78 -7.65 -12.39
CA PHE A 378 13.61 -6.73 -11.27
C PHE A 378 12.42 -5.81 -11.54
N VAL A 379 11.47 -5.75 -10.62
CA VAL A 379 10.26 -4.95 -10.78
C VAL A 379 10.03 -4.13 -9.52
N TRP A 380 10.09 -2.81 -9.65
CA TRP A 380 9.69 -1.88 -8.61
C TRP A 380 8.28 -1.38 -8.95
N HIS A 381 7.30 -1.91 -8.25
CA HIS A 381 5.89 -1.62 -8.49
C HIS A 381 5.52 -0.23 -7.96
N THR A 382 4.58 0.44 -8.62
CA THR A 382 4.01 1.71 -8.17
C THR A 382 2.61 1.52 -7.61
N ALA A 383 2.15 2.47 -6.81
CA ALA A 383 0.79 2.51 -6.28
C ALA A 383 0.39 1.22 -5.51
N GLU A 384 1.32 0.67 -4.76
CA GLU A 384 1.07 -0.39 -3.78
C GLU A 384 0.14 0.14 -2.69
N GLU A 385 0.50 1.29 -2.11
CA GLU A 385 -0.21 2.01 -1.05
C GLU A 385 -1.64 2.41 -1.43
N LEU A 386 -1.94 2.47 -2.72
CA LEU A 386 -3.27 2.78 -3.24
C LEU A 386 -4.11 1.53 -3.53
N GLY A 387 -3.54 0.33 -3.34
CA GLY A 387 -4.19 -0.97 -3.50
C GLY A 387 -3.56 -1.86 -4.57
N LEU A 388 -2.24 -2.00 -4.55
CA LEU A 388 -1.43 -2.92 -5.37
C LEU A 388 -1.54 -2.66 -6.88
N PHE A 389 -1.88 -1.43 -7.30
CA PHE A 389 -2.23 -1.17 -8.71
C PHE A 389 -1.08 -1.41 -9.69
N GLY A 390 0.16 -1.12 -9.30
CA GLY A 390 1.32 -1.37 -10.14
C GLY A 390 1.58 -2.85 -10.37
N ALA A 391 1.55 -3.65 -9.32
CA ALA A 391 1.70 -5.09 -9.41
C ALA A 391 0.51 -5.75 -10.10
N GLN A 392 -0.71 -5.27 -9.84
CA GLN A 392 -1.90 -5.69 -10.56
C GLN A 392 -1.74 -5.45 -12.05
N TYR A 393 -1.37 -4.23 -12.46
CA TYR A 393 -1.21 -3.88 -13.86
C TYR A 393 -0.08 -4.68 -14.52
N PHE A 394 1.08 -4.83 -13.83
CA PHE A 394 2.19 -5.63 -14.35
C PHE A 394 1.79 -7.08 -14.59
N THR A 395 1.05 -7.70 -13.67
CA THR A 395 0.64 -9.10 -13.81
C THR A 395 -0.53 -9.30 -14.77
N ASP A 396 -1.39 -8.29 -14.98
CA ASP A 396 -2.45 -8.31 -15.99
C ASP A 396 -1.90 -8.04 -17.40
N HIS A 397 -0.90 -7.15 -17.53
CA HIS A 397 -0.24 -6.70 -18.76
C HIS A 397 1.29 -6.88 -18.69
N PRO A 398 1.79 -8.10 -18.50
CA PRO A 398 3.21 -8.31 -18.23
C PRO A 398 4.07 -7.96 -19.43
N THR A 399 5.23 -7.37 -19.18
CA THR A 399 6.20 -6.98 -20.21
C THR A 399 7.07 -8.15 -20.70
N VAL A 400 6.98 -9.29 -20.02
CA VAL A 400 7.50 -10.60 -20.43
C VAL A 400 6.36 -11.62 -20.39
N PRO A 401 6.42 -12.75 -21.11
CA PRO A 401 5.36 -13.76 -21.03
C PRO A 401 5.12 -14.18 -19.57
N ARG A 402 3.90 -14.03 -19.06
CA ARG A 402 3.56 -14.33 -17.65
C ARG A 402 3.96 -15.76 -17.27
N ASP A 403 3.70 -16.71 -18.15
CA ASP A 403 4.02 -18.11 -17.93
C ASP A 403 5.52 -18.40 -17.90
N SER A 404 6.37 -17.45 -18.29
CA SER A 404 7.81 -17.59 -18.17
C SER A 404 8.35 -17.14 -16.81
N ILE A 405 7.56 -16.51 -15.97
CA ILE A 405 7.93 -16.19 -14.58
C ILE A 405 7.77 -17.46 -13.74
N VAL A 406 8.86 -17.97 -13.19
CA VAL A 406 8.87 -19.24 -12.45
C VAL A 406 8.66 -19.09 -10.96
N ALA A 407 9.01 -17.94 -10.40
CA ALA A 407 8.77 -17.55 -9.01
C ALA A 407 8.89 -16.03 -8.88
N GLN A 408 8.29 -15.47 -7.82
CA GLN A 408 8.45 -14.06 -7.44
C GLN A 408 8.88 -13.96 -5.97
N LEU A 409 9.91 -13.17 -5.72
CA LEU A 409 10.48 -12.87 -4.41
C LEU A 409 10.17 -11.39 -4.11
N ASN A 410 9.32 -11.14 -3.11
CA ASN A 410 8.89 -9.82 -2.71
C ASN A 410 9.63 -9.37 -1.46
N MET A 411 10.08 -8.14 -1.45
CA MET A 411 10.71 -7.52 -0.29
C MET A 411 9.93 -6.25 0.06
N ASP A 412 9.36 -6.21 1.26
CA ASP A 412 8.57 -5.09 1.73
C ASP A 412 8.69 -5.02 3.26
N MET A 413 9.19 -3.88 3.77
CA MET A 413 9.54 -3.67 5.17
C MET A 413 10.55 -4.69 5.70
N VAL A 414 11.79 -4.60 5.25
CA VAL A 414 12.87 -5.56 5.58
C VAL A 414 14.02 -4.95 6.40
N GLY A 415 13.89 -3.69 6.84
CA GLY A 415 14.92 -2.93 7.53
C GLY A 415 14.74 -2.80 9.05
N ARG A 416 13.68 -3.37 9.64
CA ARG A 416 13.35 -3.28 11.08
C ARG A 416 13.22 -4.68 11.70
N GLY A 417 12.36 -4.86 12.68
CA GLY A 417 12.10 -6.15 13.33
C GLY A 417 13.11 -6.47 14.41
N ARG A 418 13.60 -5.47 15.13
CA ARG A 418 14.36 -5.63 16.38
C ARG A 418 13.45 -6.08 17.51
N ALA A 419 14.03 -6.42 18.65
CA ALA A 419 13.28 -6.79 19.86
C ALA A 419 12.34 -5.67 20.36
N GLU A 420 12.66 -4.41 20.07
CA GLU A 420 11.78 -3.27 20.35
C GLU A 420 10.69 -3.04 19.30
N ASP A 421 10.79 -3.68 18.14
CA ASP A 421 9.80 -3.56 17.05
C ASP A 421 8.81 -4.73 17.04
N GLU A 422 9.26 -5.96 17.30
CA GLU A 422 8.43 -7.16 17.16
C GLU A 422 8.61 -8.14 18.34
N VAL A 423 7.54 -8.87 18.67
CA VAL A 423 7.50 -9.80 19.82
C VAL A 423 8.61 -10.87 19.77
N LEU A 424 8.85 -11.41 18.59
CA LEU A 424 9.94 -12.37 18.34
C LEU A 424 11.18 -11.69 17.74
N GLY A 425 11.18 -10.35 17.73
CA GLY A 425 12.18 -9.53 17.08
C GLY A 425 13.61 -9.79 17.54
N GLY A 426 14.54 -9.53 16.66
CA GLY A 426 15.97 -9.68 16.88
C GLY A 426 16.74 -9.82 15.57
N PRO A 427 18.08 -9.97 15.64
CA PRO A 427 18.93 -10.03 14.44
C PRO A 427 18.57 -11.19 13.50
N ALA A 428 18.08 -12.30 14.04
CA ALA A 428 17.71 -13.50 13.28
C ALA A 428 16.24 -13.56 12.88
N TYR A 429 15.40 -12.62 13.31
CA TYR A 429 13.97 -12.63 13.00
C TYR A 429 13.69 -12.29 11.54
N LEU A 430 12.84 -13.08 10.87
CA LEU A 430 12.36 -12.82 9.50
C LEU A 430 10.99 -13.47 9.31
N GLN A 431 10.00 -12.70 8.87
CA GLN A 431 8.70 -13.21 8.47
C GLN A 431 8.73 -13.74 7.04
N LEU A 432 8.06 -14.85 6.82
CA LEU A 432 7.87 -15.46 5.50
C LEU A 432 6.39 -15.69 5.24
N ILE A 433 5.90 -15.09 4.15
CA ILE A 433 4.50 -15.16 3.75
C ILE A 433 4.41 -15.76 2.33
N GLY A 434 3.45 -16.65 2.11
CA GLY A 434 3.13 -17.22 0.80
C GLY A 434 4.06 -18.33 0.30
N THR A 435 5.17 -18.59 0.99
CA THR A 435 6.26 -19.46 0.50
C THR A 435 5.82 -20.89 0.17
N ARG A 436 4.76 -21.40 0.84
CA ARG A 436 4.23 -22.76 0.66
C ARG A 436 2.78 -22.79 0.17
N ARG A 437 2.20 -21.65 -0.18
CA ARG A 437 0.79 -21.57 -0.60
C ARG A 437 0.54 -22.14 -2.00
N LEU A 438 1.54 -22.07 -2.87
CA LEU A 438 1.48 -22.60 -4.24
C LEU A 438 2.50 -23.70 -4.51
N SER A 439 3.61 -23.74 -3.75
CA SER A 439 4.75 -24.62 -4.01
C SER A 439 5.38 -25.06 -2.69
N THR A 440 5.32 -26.34 -2.40
CA THR A 440 6.08 -26.93 -1.29
C THR A 440 7.59 -26.82 -1.57
N GLU A 441 8.01 -27.03 -2.81
CA GLU A 441 9.41 -26.99 -3.24
C GLU A 441 10.05 -25.62 -2.98
N LEU A 442 9.35 -24.51 -3.28
CA LEU A 442 9.89 -23.16 -3.03
C LEU A 442 10.16 -22.96 -1.53
N GLY A 443 9.23 -23.35 -0.67
CA GLY A 443 9.42 -23.25 0.77
C GLY A 443 10.59 -24.11 1.26
N ASP A 444 10.74 -25.36 0.78
CA ASP A 444 11.83 -26.26 1.13
C ASP A 444 13.19 -25.71 0.67
N LEU A 445 13.22 -25.13 -0.53
CA LEU A 445 14.42 -24.50 -1.08
C LEU A 445 14.85 -23.29 -0.21
N ILE A 446 13.92 -22.42 0.18
CA ILE A 446 14.18 -21.27 1.05
C ILE A 446 14.76 -21.74 2.39
N GLU A 447 14.18 -22.76 3.01
CA GLU A 447 14.70 -23.31 4.27
C GLU A 447 16.08 -23.94 4.08
N THR A 448 16.32 -24.60 2.95
CA THR A 448 17.62 -25.21 2.64
C THR A 448 18.70 -24.15 2.51
N VAL A 449 18.41 -23.06 1.77
CA VAL A 449 19.32 -21.93 1.65
C VAL A 449 19.59 -21.31 3.02
N ASN A 450 18.57 -21.16 3.86
CA ASN A 450 18.72 -20.60 5.21
C ASN A 450 19.61 -21.49 6.10
N LYS A 451 19.39 -22.81 6.10
CA LYS A 451 20.16 -23.77 6.90
C LYS A 451 21.65 -23.79 6.52
N ALA A 452 21.98 -23.46 5.28
CA ALA A 452 23.37 -23.38 4.81
C ALA A 452 24.09 -22.09 5.24
N ARG A 453 23.40 -21.09 5.76
CA ARG A 453 24.00 -19.84 6.19
C ARG A 453 24.78 -20.00 7.51
N ARG A 454 25.82 -19.20 7.67
CA ARG A 454 26.56 -19.13 8.94
C ARG A 454 25.68 -18.63 10.11
N GLN A 455 24.77 -17.72 9.81
CA GLN A 455 23.79 -17.17 10.74
C GLN A 455 22.41 -17.33 10.09
N PRO A 456 21.72 -18.46 10.34
CA PRO A 456 20.40 -18.68 9.78
C PRO A 456 19.36 -17.79 10.47
N PHE A 457 18.34 -17.38 9.72
CA PHE A 457 17.19 -16.70 10.25
C PHE A 457 16.28 -17.66 11.04
N ALA A 458 15.64 -17.14 12.07
CA ALA A 458 14.48 -17.75 12.71
C ALA A 458 13.24 -17.28 11.96
N PHE A 459 12.66 -18.15 11.14
CA PHE A 459 11.50 -17.82 10.35
C PHE A 459 10.22 -17.78 11.18
N ASP A 460 9.44 -16.73 10.96
CA ASP A 460 8.10 -16.57 11.50
C ASP A 460 7.07 -16.76 10.39
N TYR A 461 6.24 -17.79 10.52
CA TYR A 461 5.16 -18.11 9.59
C TYR A 461 3.76 -17.77 10.14
N GLN A 462 3.67 -17.19 11.35
CA GLN A 462 2.37 -16.96 11.99
C GLN A 462 1.47 -16.05 11.14
N PHE A 463 2.07 -15.05 10.48
CA PHE A 463 1.35 -14.10 9.63
C PHE A 463 0.91 -14.69 8.27
N ASP A 464 1.42 -15.86 7.90
CA ASP A 464 0.96 -16.63 6.73
C ASP A 464 -0.16 -17.63 7.09
N ALA A 465 -0.54 -17.75 8.36
CA ALA A 465 -1.59 -18.64 8.78
C ALA A 465 -2.93 -18.28 8.13
N SER A 466 -3.68 -19.31 7.72
CA SER A 466 -5.01 -19.12 7.11
C SER A 466 -5.95 -18.39 8.07
N GLY A 467 -6.60 -17.35 7.56
CA GLY A 467 -7.53 -16.52 8.34
C GLY A 467 -6.87 -15.57 9.33
N HIS A 468 -5.55 -15.38 9.28
CA HIS A 468 -4.88 -14.40 10.14
C HIS A 468 -5.46 -13.00 9.93
N PRO A 469 -5.81 -12.25 11.02
CA PRO A 469 -6.54 -10.99 10.92
C PRO A 469 -5.78 -9.89 10.17
N GLU A 470 -4.46 -9.89 10.22
CA GLU A 470 -3.61 -8.90 9.52
C GLU A 470 -3.57 -9.10 7.99
N GLN A 471 -3.94 -10.27 7.50
CA GLN A 471 -4.07 -10.58 6.06
C GLN A 471 -2.84 -10.25 5.21
N PHE A 472 -1.62 -10.46 5.71
CA PHE A 472 -0.39 -10.07 5.00
C PHE A 472 -0.22 -10.74 3.64
N TYR A 473 -0.75 -11.96 3.45
CA TYR A 473 -0.74 -12.59 2.14
C TYR A 473 -1.48 -11.78 1.07
N CYS A 474 -2.48 -10.99 1.48
CA CYS A 474 -3.32 -10.20 0.58
C CYS A 474 -2.86 -8.73 0.46
N ARG A 475 -1.85 -8.28 1.20
CA ARG A 475 -1.58 -6.86 1.40
C ARG A 475 -0.32 -6.32 0.73
N SER A 476 0.45 -7.14 0.00
CA SER A 476 1.60 -6.65 -0.75
C SER A 476 1.65 -7.26 -2.16
N ASP A 477 2.53 -6.76 -2.97
CA ASP A 477 2.64 -7.00 -4.42
C ASP A 477 2.72 -8.47 -4.84
N HIS A 478 3.27 -9.34 -3.97
CA HIS A 478 3.38 -10.78 -4.23
C HIS A 478 2.04 -11.44 -4.53
N TYR A 479 0.93 -10.96 -3.93
CA TYR A 479 -0.38 -11.54 -4.18
C TYR A 479 -0.80 -11.43 -5.64
N MET A 480 -0.42 -10.34 -6.31
CA MET A 480 -0.79 -10.14 -7.71
C MET A 480 -0.13 -11.16 -8.65
N TYR A 481 1.01 -11.72 -8.28
CA TYR A 481 1.61 -12.87 -8.96
C TYR A 481 0.95 -14.20 -8.53
N ALA A 482 0.73 -14.36 -7.23
CA ALA A 482 0.15 -15.58 -6.67
C ALA A 482 -1.23 -15.91 -7.23
N ARG A 483 -2.08 -14.91 -7.48
CA ARG A 483 -3.41 -15.11 -8.09
C ARG A 483 -3.37 -15.75 -9.49
N TYR A 484 -2.23 -15.61 -10.19
CA TYR A 484 -1.99 -16.30 -11.47
C TYR A 484 -1.31 -17.66 -11.31
N GLY A 485 -1.08 -18.11 -10.08
CA GLY A 485 -0.43 -19.38 -9.78
C GLY A 485 1.09 -19.36 -9.93
N ILE A 486 1.71 -18.18 -9.88
CA ILE A 486 3.16 -18.02 -9.80
C ILE A 486 3.55 -18.20 -8.33
N PRO A 487 4.44 -19.17 -7.99
CA PRO A 487 4.97 -19.32 -6.63
C PRO A 487 5.60 -18.03 -6.11
N VAL A 488 5.30 -17.65 -4.88
CA VAL A 488 5.76 -16.40 -4.28
C VAL A 488 6.43 -16.63 -2.95
N ALA A 489 7.35 -15.75 -2.60
CA ALA A 489 7.88 -15.60 -1.26
C ALA A 489 7.92 -14.12 -0.90
N PHE A 490 7.20 -13.73 0.12
CA PHE A 490 7.23 -12.40 0.67
C PHE A 490 8.07 -12.40 1.95
N PHE A 491 9.14 -11.60 1.94
CA PHE A 491 10.08 -11.40 3.04
C PHE A 491 9.76 -10.07 3.71
N SER A 492 9.54 -10.10 5.01
CA SER A 492 9.28 -8.91 5.82
C SER A 492 9.92 -9.05 7.20
N THR A 493 10.12 -7.95 7.88
CA THR A 493 10.57 -7.93 9.28
C THR A 493 9.47 -7.50 10.24
N GLY A 494 8.25 -7.44 9.76
CA GLY A 494 7.05 -7.12 10.54
C GLY A 494 6.73 -5.64 10.61
N SER A 495 5.60 -5.36 11.21
CA SER A 495 5.13 -3.98 11.43
C SER A 495 5.79 -3.38 12.66
N HIS A 496 6.00 -2.07 12.62
CA HIS A 496 6.47 -1.28 13.75
C HIS A 496 5.60 -0.03 13.93
N ARG A 497 5.73 0.67 15.05
CA ARG A 497 4.87 1.83 15.36
C ARG A 497 5.16 3.07 14.53
N ASP A 498 6.25 3.09 13.77
CA ASP A 498 6.58 4.16 12.83
C ASP A 498 5.96 3.92 11.43
N TYR A 499 5.34 2.75 11.19
CA TYR A 499 4.65 2.42 9.93
C TYR A 499 3.61 3.48 9.58
N HIS A 500 3.68 4.05 8.37
CA HIS A 500 2.86 5.17 7.90
C HIS A 500 2.91 6.41 8.82
N GLN A 501 4.09 6.66 9.40
CA GLN A 501 4.36 7.83 10.23
C GLN A 501 5.55 8.63 9.68
N VAL A 502 5.61 9.93 9.99
CA VAL A 502 6.78 10.76 9.66
C VAL A 502 8.06 10.27 10.32
N THR A 503 7.93 9.36 11.28
CA THR A 503 9.04 8.76 12.03
C THR A 503 9.62 7.50 11.39
N ASP A 504 9.13 7.06 10.22
CA ASP A 504 9.77 6.00 9.43
C ASP A 504 10.90 6.58 8.57
N GLU A 505 12.03 6.83 9.24
CA GLU A 505 13.19 7.52 8.67
C GLU A 505 14.44 6.63 8.58
N PRO A 506 15.38 6.95 7.64
CA PRO A 506 16.57 6.15 7.36
C PRO A 506 17.51 5.91 8.56
N GLN A 507 17.56 6.85 9.53
CA GLN A 507 18.40 6.69 10.72
C GLN A 507 17.94 5.59 11.69
N TYR A 508 16.71 5.12 11.55
CA TYR A 508 16.14 4.09 12.42
C TYR A 508 16.21 2.68 11.85
N ILE A 509 16.70 2.54 10.63
CA ILE A 509 16.89 1.24 9.97
C ILE A 509 18.07 0.48 10.56
N ASP A 510 17.91 -0.82 10.71
CA ASP A 510 18.97 -1.76 11.07
C ASP A 510 19.71 -2.23 9.81
N TYR A 511 20.75 -1.49 9.44
CA TYR A 511 21.49 -1.75 8.20
C TYR A 511 22.23 -3.09 8.20
N ASP A 512 22.62 -3.62 9.34
CA ASP A 512 23.24 -4.95 9.43
C ASP A 512 22.21 -6.04 9.14
N LYS A 513 21.00 -5.92 9.71
CA LYS A 513 19.89 -6.81 9.42
C LYS A 513 19.43 -6.69 7.98
N LEU A 514 19.22 -5.47 7.48
CA LEU A 514 18.85 -5.19 6.09
C LEU A 514 19.83 -5.83 5.11
N THR A 515 21.15 -5.75 5.40
CA THR A 515 22.20 -6.41 4.62
C THR A 515 22.05 -7.93 4.65
N ASN A 516 21.83 -8.51 5.83
CA ASN A 516 21.66 -9.96 5.97
C ASN A 516 20.43 -10.48 5.23
N VAL A 517 19.30 -9.74 5.27
CA VAL A 517 18.08 -10.10 4.53
C VAL A 517 18.32 -9.98 3.03
N SER A 518 18.94 -8.89 2.56
CA SER A 518 19.26 -8.69 1.14
C SER A 518 20.17 -9.80 0.60
N GLN A 519 21.22 -10.18 1.34
CA GLN A 519 22.10 -11.30 0.99
C GLN A 519 21.34 -12.63 0.97
N PHE A 520 20.42 -12.84 1.90
CA PHE A 520 19.61 -14.04 1.93
C PHE A 520 18.68 -14.15 0.72
N VAL A 521 17.97 -13.07 0.38
CA VAL A 521 17.09 -13.05 -0.81
C VAL A 521 17.90 -13.20 -2.10
N HIS A 522 19.10 -12.62 -2.19
CA HIS A 522 20.04 -12.87 -3.28
C HIS A 522 20.35 -14.37 -3.43
N ASP A 523 20.68 -15.05 -2.32
CA ASP A 523 21.04 -16.48 -2.34
C ASP A 523 19.83 -17.35 -2.71
N VAL A 524 18.62 -17.01 -2.22
CA VAL A 524 17.37 -17.68 -2.63
C VAL A 524 17.11 -17.47 -4.13
N ALA A 525 17.25 -16.24 -4.63
CA ALA A 525 17.08 -15.95 -6.05
C ALA A 525 18.06 -16.76 -6.93
N LEU A 526 19.33 -16.85 -6.51
CA LEU A 526 20.35 -17.65 -7.19
C LEU A 526 19.98 -19.13 -7.20
N ALA A 527 19.52 -19.67 -6.06
CA ALA A 527 19.11 -21.07 -5.95
C ALA A 527 17.94 -21.38 -6.88
N VAL A 528 16.88 -20.55 -6.87
CA VAL A 528 15.72 -20.70 -7.76
C VAL A 528 16.13 -20.58 -9.23
N ALA A 529 16.95 -19.58 -9.58
CA ALA A 529 17.38 -19.36 -10.96
C ALA A 529 18.25 -20.49 -11.52
N ASN A 530 18.93 -21.25 -10.65
CA ASN A 530 19.81 -22.36 -11.05
C ASN A 530 19.15 -23.74 -11.01
N LEU A 531 17.88 -23.88 -10.61
CA LEU A 531 17.15 -25.15 -10.71
C LEU A 531 17.17 -25.66 -12.16
N ASN A 532 17.32 -26.97 -12.33
CA ASN A 532 17.31 -27.60 -13.66
C ASN A 532 15.90 -27.76 -14.23
N HIS A 533 14.89 -27.53 -13.41
CA HIS A 533 13.46 -27.57 -13.74
C HIS A 533 12.76 -26.33 -13.25
N ARG A 534 11.53 -26.13 -13.67
CA ARG A 534 10.67 -25.05 -13.19
C ARG A 534 10.22 -25.37 -11.77
N VAL A 535 10.11 -24.36 -10.89
CA VAL A 535 9.52 -24.53 -9.56
C VAL A 535 8.17 -25.23 -9.67
N VAL A 536 7.99 -26.33 -8.93
CA VAL A 536 6.79 -27.17 -8.97
C VAL A 536 5.63 -26.46 -8.26
N VAL A 537 4.50 -26.32 -8.94
CA VAL A 537 3.25 -25.84 -8.35
C VAL A 537 2.40 -27.05 -7.97
N ASP A 538 2.38 -27.40 -6.70
CA ASP A 538 1.72 -28.58 -6.15
C ASP A 538 0.48 -28.26 -5.30
N LYS A 539 0.08 -26.99 -5.24
CA LYS A 539 -1.11 -26.50 -4.53
C LYS A 539 -2.12 -25.88 -5.48
N PRO A 540 -3.41 -25.82 -5.10
CA PRO A 540 -4.44 -25.20 -5.91
C PRO A 540 -4.13 -23.74 -6.21
N LYS A 541 -4.38 -23.33 -7.46
CA LYS A 541 -4.25 -21.94 -7.88
C LYS A 541 -5.49 -21.14 -7.47
N PRO A 542 -5.33 -19.89 -6.99
CA PRO A 542 -6.46 -19.00 -6.76
C PRO A 542 -7.20 -18.68 -8.07
N ASP A 543 -8.45 -18.20 -7.96
CA ASP A 543 -9.11 -17.52 -9.06
C ASP A 543 -8.50 -16.13 -9.24
N PRO A 544 -7.90 -15.81 -10.40
CA PRO A 544 -7.26 -14.51 -10.63
C PRO A 544 -8.22 -13.32 -10.51
N ARG A 545 -9.54 -13.56 -10.62
CA ARG A 545 -10.60 -12.55 -10.51
C ARG A 545 -11.32 -12.62 -9.17
N GLY A 546 -11.00 -13.59 -8.35
CA GLY A 546 -11.56 -13.77 -7.01
C GLY A 546 -10.99 -12.78 -6.00
N ASN A 547 -11.67 -12.65 -4.87
CA ASN A 547 -11.11 -11.94 -3.74
C ASN A 547 -9.93 -12.72 -3.16
N CYS A 548 -8.92 -12.00 -2.66
CA CYS A 548 -7.86 -12.64 -1.92
C CYS A 548 -8.41 -13.30 -0.64
N VAL A 549 -7.90 -14.47 -0.32
CA VAL A 549 -8.19 -15.20 0.91
C VAL A 549 -6.86 -15.45 1.63
N GLN A 550 -6.79 -14.92 2.88
CA GLN A 550 -5.65 -15.11 3.78
C GLN A 550 -5.48 -16.58 4.15
#